data_ac68c6f1dceb951945b440d7b8c587cc
#
_entry.id   ac68c6f1dceb951945b440d7b8c587cc
#
_cell.length_a   1.000
_cell.length_b   1.000
_cell.length_c   1.000
_cell.angle_alpha   90.00
_cell.angle_beta   90.00
_cell.angle_gamma   90.00
#
_symmetry.space_group_name_H-M   'P 1'
#
loop_
_entity.id
_entity.type
_entity.pdbx_description
1 polymer ?
#
loop_
_entity_poly.entity_id
_entity_poly.type
_entity_poly.pdbx_seq_one_letter_code
_entity_poly.pdbx_strand_id
1 'polypeptide(L)'
;SSFFLIVVIFYLILKFTRISEFGNDIPAVVFSSLSIYYFLRFSEEDGLGRKKIFFFNNLSFAIFAILIKFSSIPIILISFYIFLKNYKILKREVFKLNYIFVYCLGLIFFIQQVIYTGCFIFPSEITCLDVSWFDQNSLNSKNRLELVNKGYFSSSTKGLISAEEYLRNFNWIPYWFEKTSVGIFEHTATMISPLIL
;
A
#
# COMPACT_ATOMS: atom_id res chain seq x y z
N SER A 1 17.85 6.00 12.13
CA SER A 1 16.42 5.71 12.31
C SER A 1 15.63 6.88 12.92
N SER A 2 16.18 7.61 13.88
CA SER A 2 15.49 8.76 14.52
C SER A 2 15.17 9.88 13.53
N PHE A 3 16.08 10.21 12.64
CA PHE A 3 15.86 11.19 11.57
C PHE A 3 14.68 10.81 10.67
N PHE A 4 14.58 9.55 10.27
CA PHE A 4 13.44 9.03 9.48
C PHE A 4 12.10 9.28 10.18
N LEU A 5 12.02 9.03 11.50
CA LEU A 5 10.80 9.30 12.26
C LEU A 5 10.42 10.79 12.27
N ILE A 6 11.40 11.69 12.41
CA ILE A 6 11.15 13.13 12.37
C ILE A 6 10.53 13.52 11.02
N VAL A 7 11.11 13.04 9.91
CA VAL A 7 10.59 13.29 8.56
C VAL A 7 9.14 12.77 8.41
N VAL A 8 8.88 11.55 8.88
CA VAL A 8 7.53 10.95 8.83
C VAL A 8 6.54 11.74 9.66
N ILE A 9 6.89 12.12 10.88
CA ILE A 9 6.02 12.92 11.78
C ILE A 9 5.70 14.26 11.12
N PHE A 10 6.70 14.95 10.58
CA PHE A 10 6.51 16.23 9.91
C PHE A 10 5.57 16.09 8.70
N TYR A 11 5.78 15.07 7.86
CA TYR A 11 4.90 14.77 6.75
C TYR A 11 3.46 14.51 7.20
N LEU A 12 3.28 13.70 8.24
CA LEU A 12 1.95 13.39 8.77
C LEU A 12 1.25 14.64 9.32
N ILE A 13 1.95 15.51 10.06
CA ILE A 13 1.38 16.77 10.58
C ILE A 13 0.83 17.61 9.42
N LEU A 14 1.61 17.79 8.35
CA LEU A 14 1.19 18.56 7.19
C LEU A 14 -0.02 17.93 6.46
N LYS A 15 -0.12 16.59 6.44
CA LYS A 15 -1.23 15.89 5.80
C LYS A 15 -2.47 15.77 6.69
N PHE A 16 -2.34 15.87 8.01
CA PHE A 16 -3.49 15.83 8.92
C PHE A 16 -4.48 16.97 8.70
N THR A 17 -4.05 18.10 8.19
CA THR A 17 -4.92 19.23 7.82
C THR A 17 -5.90 18.88 6.70
N ARG A 18 -5.64 17.81 5.94
CA ARG A 18 -6.45 17.35 4.79
C ARG A 18 -6.95 15.91 4.98
N ILE A 19 -7.22 15.51 6.23
CA ILE A 19 -7.59 14.12 6.56
C ILE A 19 -8.86 13.64 5.84
N SER A 20 -9.80 14.55 5.59
CA SER A 20 -11.04 14.25 4.86
C SER A 20 -10.80 13.88 3.39
N GLU A 21 -9.67 14.28 2.82
CA GLU A 21 -9.33 13.99 1.42
C GLU A 21 -8.61 12.65 1.27
N PHE A 22 -7.94 12.16 2.33
CA PHE A 22 -7.08 10.98 2.25
C PHE A 22 -7.69 9.70 2.83
N GLY A 23 -8.81 9.78 3.56
CA GLY A 23 -9.51 8.60 4.09
C GLY A 23 -8.56 7.59 4.75
N ASN A 24 -8.53 6.36 4.24
CA ASN A 24 -7.69 5.27 4.77
C ASN A 24 -6.21 5.39 4.38
N ASP A 25 -5.81 6.39 3.60
CA ASP A 25 -4.43 6.54 3.14
C ASP A 25 -3.48 6.88 4.28
N ILE A 26 -3.91 7.74 5.21
CA ILE A 26 -3.09 8.16 6.36
C ILE A 26 -2.72 6.96 7.26
N PRO A 27 -3.67 6.14 7.73
CA PRO A 27 -3.32 4.95 8.50
C PRO A 27 -2.37 3.99 7.75
N ALA A 28 -2.59 3.77 6.46
CA ALA A 28 -1.72 2.92 5.65
C ALA A 28 -0.29 3.48 5.56
N VAL A 29 -0.13 4.80 5.39
CA VAL A 29 1.18 5.48 5.41
C VAL A 29 1.85 5.36 6.78
N VAL A 30 1.11 5.53 7.88
CA VAL A 30 1.65 5.37 9.24
C VAL A 30 2.22 3.97 9.43
N PHE A 31 1.45 2.92 9.14
CA PHE A 31 1.91 1.53 9.31
C PHE A 31 3.04 1.19 8.35
N SER A 32 3.02 1.66 7.12
CA SER A 32 4.13 1.49 6.17
C SER A 32 5.41 2.15 6.70
N SER A 33 5.30 3.36 7.24
CA SER A 33 6.43 4.09 7.82
C SER A 33 6.99 3.40 9.06
N LEU A 34 6.13 2.86 9.93
CA LEU A 34 6.55 2.06 11.08
C LEU A 34 7.27 0.78 10.64
N SER A 35 6.79 0.12 9.59
CA SER A 35 7.49 -1.04 9.01
C SER A 35 8.90 -0.66 8.54
N ILE A 36 9.06 0.44 7.78
CA ILE A 36 10.37 0.92 7.34
C ILE A 36 11.25 1.30 8.54
N TYR A 37 10.69 1.97 9.55
CA TYR A 37 11.44 2.30 10.77
C TYR A 37 12.03 1.06 11.45
N TYR A 38 11.23 -0.01 11.60
CA TYR A 38 11.72 -1.24 12.22
C TYR A 38 12.71 -2.00 11.32
N PHE A 39 12.63 -1.84 10.01
CA PHE A 39 13.67 -2.29 9.08
C PHE A 39 15.01 -1.58 9.35
N LEU A 40 15.00 -0.26 9.49
CA LEU A 40 16.20 0.52 9.80
C LEU A 40 16.78 0.11 11.16
N ARG A 41 15.92 -0.02 12.20
CA ARG A 41 16.33 -0.50 13.53
C ARG A 41 16.91 -1.91 13.48
N PHE A 42 16.34 -2.80 12.69
CA PHE A 42 16.90 -4.14 12.47
C PHE A 42 18.31 -4.08 11.88
N SER A 43 18.55 -3.16 10.95
CA SER A 43 19.84 -3.00 10.27
C SER A 43 20.92 -2.39 11.16
N GLU A 44 20.53 -1.50 12.08
CA GLU A 44 21.42 -0.81 13.02
C GLU A 44 21.77 -1.68 14.26
N GLU A 45 20.96 -2.68 14.56
CA GLU A 45 21.08 -3.48 15.78
C GLU A 45 22.04 -4.66 15.59
N ASP A 46 22.89 -4.93 16.57
CA ASP A 46 23.79 -6.09 16.59
C ASP A 46 23.26 -7.25 17.45
N GLY A 47 22.44 -6.93 18.44
CA GLY A 47 21.90 -7.89 19.41
C GLY A 47 20.84 -8.80 18.79
N LEU A 48 21.11 -10.12 18.72
CA LEU A 48 20.23 -11.10 18.09
C LEU A 48 18.79 -11.11 18.64
N GLY A 49 18.63 -10.93 19.95
CA GLY A 49 17.30 -10.89 20.59
C GLY A 49 16.45 -9.72 20.10
N ARG A 50 17.04 -8.52 20.04
CA ARG A 50 16.36 -7.30 19.56
C ARG A 50 16.10 -7.35 18.07
N LYS A 51 17.00 -7.92 17.26
CA LYS A 51 16.75 -8.16 15.83
C LYS A 51 15.46 -8.95 15.58
N LYS A 52 15.21 -10.00 16.36
CA LYS A 52 13.98 -10.80 16.23
C LYS A 52 12.72 -9.98 16.52
N ILE A 53 12.76 -9.13 17.55
CA ILE A 53 11.65 -8.23 17.89
C ILE A 53 11.43 -7.22 16.77
N PHE A 54 12.48 -6.62 16.25
CA PHE A 54 12.38 -5.64 15.17
C PHE A 54 11.85 -6.25 13.87
N PHE A 55 12.26 -7.48 13.56
CA PHE A 55 11.69 -8.22 12.42
C PHE A 55 10.20 -8.51 12.60
N PHE A 56 9.79 -8.95 13.79
CA PHE A 56 8.37 -9.17 14.10
C PHE A 56 7.54 -7.90 13.90
N ASN A 57 8.00 -6.78 14.46
CA ASN A 57 7.32 -5.50 14.32
C ASN A 57 7.29 -5.02 12.86
N ASN A 58 8.40 -5.14 12.12
CA ASN A 58 8.44 -4.81 10.70
C ASN A 58 7.38 -5.58 9.90
N LEU A 59 7.33 -6.91 10.06
CA LEU A 59 6.37 -7.77 9.36
C LEU A 59 4.93 -7.46 9.78
N SER A 60 4.67 -7.28 11.07
CA SER A 60 3.35 -6.97 11.59
C SER A 60 2.82 -5.66 11.03
N PHE A 61 3.60 -4.60 11.04
CA PHE A 61 3.19 -3.31 10.49
C PHE A 61 3.07 -3.34 8.97
N ALA A 62 3.88 -4.14 8.25
CA ALA A 62 3.69 -4.36 6.82
C ALA A 62 2.33 -5.00 6.52
N ILE A 63 1.96 -6.05 7.27
CA ILE A 63 0.66 -6.71 7.12
C ILE A 63 -0.47 -5.74 7.46
N PHE A 64 -0.40 -4.99 8.56
CA PHE A 64 -1.43 -3.99 8.89
C PHE A 64 -1.58 -2.91 7.80
N ALA A 65 -0.50 -2.43 7.22
CA ALA A 65 -0.57 -1.49 6.11
C ALA A 65 -1.34 -2.07 4.91
N ILE A 66 -1.10 -3.34 4.58
CA ILE A 66 -1.78 -4.06 3.48
C ILE A 66 -3.27 -4.27 3.80
N LEU A 67 -3.62 -4.63 5.05
CA LEU A 67 -5.00 -4.80 5.49
C LEU A 67 -5.82 -3.52 5.36
N ILE A 68 -5.19 -2.36 5.54
CA ILE A 68 -5.84 -1.06 5.42
C ILE A 68 -5.92 -0.63 3.95
N LYS A 69 -4.83 -0.82 3.21
CA LYS A 69 -4.75 -0.41 1.81
C LYS A 69 -3.90 -1.39 1.01
N PHE A 70 -4.55 -2.11 0.12
CA PHE A 70 -3.92 -3.16 -0.67
C PHE A 70 -2.73 -2.67 -1.52
N SER A 71 -2.74 -1.41 -1.96
CA SER A 71 -1.62 -0.78 -2.67
C SER A 71 -0.32 -0.70 -1.85
N SER A 72 -0.37 -0.99 -0.53
CA SER A 72 0.81 -1.08 0.34
C SER A 72 1.56 -2.42 0.23
N ILE A 73 1.10 -3.36 -0.60
CA ILE A 73 1.76 -4.65 -0.82
C ILE A 73 3.29 -4.56 -1.02
N PRO A 74 3.83 -3.59 -1.76
CA PRO A 74 5.28 -3.52 -1.95
C PRO A 74 6.08 -3.46 -0.65
N ILE A 75 5.48 -2.99 0.47
CA ILE A 75 6.17 -2.92 1.76
C ILE A 75 6.57 -4.29 2.30
N ILE A 76 5.82 -5.37 1.95
CA ILE A 76 6.14 -6.73 2.37
C ILE A 76 7.47 -7.23 1.79
N LEU A 77 7.90 -6.68 0.66
CA LEU A 77 9.19 -7.03 0.04
C LEU A 77 10.37 -6.71 0.96
N ILE A 78 10.24 -5.67 1.79
CA ILE A 78 11.25 -5.32 2.79
C ILE A 78 11.35 -6.43 3.85
N SER A 79 10.22 -6.90 4.38
CA SER A 79 10.19 -8.00 5.34
C SER A 79 10.73 -9.28 4.73
N PHE A 80 10.39 -9.56 3.48
CA PHE A 80 10.90 -10.72 2.73
C PHE A 80 12.41 -10.64 2.52
N TYR A 81 12.94 -9.49 2.14
CA TYR A 81 14.37 -9.26 2.03
C TYR A 81 15.12 -9.52 3.35
N ILE A 82 14.61 -8.96 4.47
CA ILE A 82 15.20 -9.24 5.80
C ILE A 82 15.23 -10.74 6.08
N PHE A 83 14.09 -11.40 5.83
CA PHE A 83 13.94 -12.84 6.07
C PHE A 83 14.95 -13.65 5.26
N LEU A 84 15.08 -13.40 3.96
CA LEU A 84 16.02 -14.12 3.09
C LEU A 84 17.46 -13.92 3.54
N LYS A 85 17.85 -12.66 3.82
CA LYS A 85 19.21 -12.34 4.26
C LYS A 85 19.57 -12.98 5.60
N ASN A 86 18.60 -13.17 6.49
CA ASN A 86 18.78 -13.67 7.85
C ASN A 86 18.05 -15.00 8.09
N TYR A 87 17.84 -15.79 7.05
CA TYR A 87 17.04 -17.02 7.08
C TYR A 87 17.44 -17.98 8.20
N LYS A 88 18.75 -18.20 8.40
CA LYS A 88 19.25 -19.13 9.45
C LYS A 88 18.78 -18.76 10.86
N ILE A 89 18.62 -17.45 11.12
CA ILE A 89 18.23 -16.90 12.42
C ILE A 89 16.71 -16.84 12.55
N LEU A 90 16.02 -16.46 11.47
CA LEU A 90 14.60 -16.12 11.50
C LEU A 90 13.68 -17.31 11.21
N LYS A 91 14.14 -18.37 10.54
CA LYS A 91 13.31 -19.51 10.14
C LYS A 91 12.51 -20.16 11.28
N ARG A 92 13.07 -20.20 12.50
CA ARG A 92 12.36 -20.74 13.67
C ARG A 92 11.45 -19.71 14.33
N GLU A 93 11.74 -18.43 14.17
CA GLU A 93 10.97 -17.36 14.77
C GLU A 93 9.61 -17.20 14.10
N VAL A 94 9.55 -17.27 12.76
CA VAL A 94 8.30 -17.08 11.98
C VAL A 94 7.20 -18.11 12.31
N PHE A 95 7.54 -19.22 12.95
CA PHE A 95 6.57 -20.23 13.40
C PHE A 95 6.14 -20.06 14.86
N LYS A 96 6.57 -19.01 15.55
CA LYS A 96 6.12 -18.72 16.90
C LYS A 96 4.66 -18.24 16.91
N LEU A 97 3.98 -18.47 18.04
CA LEU A 97 2.57 -18.13 18.21
C LEU A 97 2.23 -16.69 17.84
N ASN A 98 3.11 -15.74 18.18
CA ASN A 98 2.91 -14.33 17.85
C ASN A 98 2.80 -14.07 16.33
N TYR A 99 3.62 -14.75 15.53
CA TYR A 99 3.57 -14.65 14.07
C TYR A 99 2.33 -15.33 13.50
N ILE A 100 1.91 -16.47 14.09
CA ILE A 100 0.70 -17.19 13.70
C ILE A 100 -0.50 -16.25 13.80
N PHE A 101 -0.61 -15.46 14.88
CA PHE A 101 -1.68 -14.48 15.03
C PHE A 101 -1.69 -13.46 13.88
N VAL A 102 -0.54 -12.92 13.51
CA VAL A 102 -0.41 -11.95 12.40
C VAL A 102 -0.80 -12.58 11.07
N TYR A 103 -0.41 -13.85 10.84
CA TYR A 103 -0.80 -14.58 9.63
C TYR A 103 -2.31 -14.87 9.59
N CYS A 104 -2.90 -15.21 10.74
CA CYS A 104 -4.35 -15.39 10.83
C CYS A 104 -5.12 -14.13 10.48
N LEU A 105 -4.66 -12.95 10.92
CA LEU A 105 -5.27 -11.67 10.53
C LEU A 105 -5.19 -11.46 9.01
N GLY A 106 -4.03 -11.73 8.40
CA GLY A 106 -3.88 -11.67 6.95
C GLY A 106 -4.81 -12.65 6.23
N LEU A 107 -4.92 -13.87 6.72
CA LEU A 107 -5.81 -14.88 6.14
C LEU A 107 -7.29 -14.47 6.24
N ILE A 108 -7.73 -13.97 7.39
CA ILE A 108 -9.10 -13.48 7.60
C ILE A 108 -9.41 -12.36 6.58
N PHE A 109 -8.48 -11.45 6.35
CA PHE A 109 -8.65 -10.40 5.34
C PHE A 109 -8.88 -10.99 3.93
N PHE A 110 -8.06 -11.94 3.50
CA PHE A 110 -8.24 -12.57 2.18
C PHE A 110 -9.56 -13.33 2.09
N ILE A 111 -9.98 -14.01 3.15
CA ILE A 111 -11.29 -14.67 3.22
C ILE A 111 -12.41 -13.63 3.07
N GLN A 112 -12.33 -12.50 3.76
CA GLN A 112 -13.30 -11.42 3.64
C GLN A 112 -13.34 -10.85 2.22
N GLN A 113 -12.18 -10.65 1.57
CA GLN A 113 -12.13 -10.21 0.16
C GLN A 113 -12.88 -11.18 -0.75
N VAL A 114 -12.65 -12.48 -0.61
CA VAL A 114 -13.37 -13.50 -1.40
C VAL A 114 -14.87 -13.48 -1.12
N ILE A 115 -15.29 -13.38 0.14
CA ILE A 115 -16.71 -13.35 0.50
C ILE A 115 -17.41 -12.11 -0.08
N TYR A 116 -16.78 -10.94 -0.01
CA TYR A 116 -17.41 -9.68 -0.46
C TYR A 116 -17.30 -9.43 -1.96
N THR A 117 -16.21 -9.87 -2.58
CA THR A 117 -15.91 -9.49 -3.97
C THR A 117 -15.83 -10.69 -4.92
N GLY A 118 -15.87 -11.92 -4.40
CA GLY A 118 -15.59 -13.11 -5.19
C GLY A 118 -14.13 -13.27 -5.63
N CYS A 119 -13.23 -12.33 -5.28
CA CYS A 119 -11.86 -12.29 -5.75
C CYS A 119 -10.87 -12.26 -4.60
N PHE A 120 -9.71 -12.92 -4.73
CA PHE A 120 -8.62 -12.80 -3.77
C PHE A 120 -8.00 -11.39 -3.79
N ILE A 121 -7.94 -10.79 -4.97
CA ILE A 121 -7.37 -9.46 -5.20
C ILE A 121 -8.31 -8.68 -6.11
N PHE A 122 -9.30 -8.01 -5.53
CA PHE A 122 -10.18 -7.15 -6.30
C PHE A 122 -9.44 -5.85 -6.71
N PRO A 123 -9.56 -5.37 -7.95
CA PRO A 123 -10.41 -5.80 -9.06
C PRO A 123 -9.71 -6.69 -10.11
N SER A 124 -8.76 -7.55 -9.73
CA SER A 124 -8.02 -8.39 -10.68
C SER A 124 -8.84 -9.63 -11.07
N GLU A 125 -9.34 -9.68 -12.29
CA GLU A 125 -10.16 -10.80 -12.83
C GLU A 125 -9.48 -12.15 -12.70
N ILE A 126 -8.14 -12.22 -12.86
CA ILE A 126 -7.36 -13.45 -12.78
C ILE A 126 -7.48 -14.11 -11.40
N THR A 127 -7.79 -13.33 -10.37
CA THR A 127 -7.90 -13.82 -8.98
C THR A 127 -9.33 -14.06 -8.54
N CYS A 128 -10.32 -13.85 -9.43
CA CYS A 128 -11.72 -13.99 -9.11
C CYS A 128 -12.19 -15.43 -9.33
N LEU A 129 -13.00 -15.90 -8.39
CA LEU A 129 -13.64 -17.21 -8.44
C LEU A 129 -14.99 -17.09 -9.17
N ASP A 130 -15.35 -18.11 -9.92
CA ASP A 130 -16.69 -18.23 -10.50
C ASP A 130 -17.66 -18.72 -9.41
N VAL A 131 -18.23 -17.75 -8.67
CA VAL A 131 -19.13 -18.02 -7.54
C VAL A 131 -20.48 -17.35 -7.79
N SER A 132 -21.56 -18.02 -7.36
CA SER A 132 -22.93 -17.61 -7.67
C SER A 132 -23.36 -16.24 -7.09
N TRP A 133 -22.66 -15.75 -6.08
CA TRP A 133 -22.92 -14.42 -5.46
C TRP A 133 -22.08 -13.29 -6.07
N PHE A 134 -21.14 -13.60 -6.96
CA PHE A 134 -20.36 -12.60 -7.65
C PHE A 134 -21.13 -12.06 -8.86
N ASP A 135 -21.52 -10.80 -8.79
CA ASP A 135 -22.14 -10.14 -9.93
C ASP A 135 -21.07 -9.70 -10.94
N GLN A 136 -21.10 -10.28 -12.13
CA GLN A 136 -20.22 -9.87 -13.23
C GLN A 136 -20.39 -8.39 -13.61
N ASN A 137 -21.52 -7.76 -13.29
CA ASN A 137 -21.68 -6.32 -13.46
C ASN A 137 -20.76 -5.53 -12.53
N SER A 138 -20.26 -6.11 -11.45
CA SER A 138 -19.20 -5.52 -10.62
C SER A 138 -17.88 -5.35 -11.39
N LEU A 139 -17.63 -6.17 -12.44
CA LEU A 139 -16.49 -6.00 -13.34
C LEU A 139 -16.68 -4.79 -14.29
N ASN A 140 -17.90 -4.43 -14.63
CA ASN A 140 -18.18 -3.18 -15.34
C ASN A 140 -17.85 -1.95 -14.47
N SER A 141 -17.95 -2.08 -13.15
CA SER A 141 -17.47 -1.07 -12.21
C SER A 141 -15.94 -0.94 -12.22
N LYS A 142 -15.19 -1.98 -12.61
CA LYS A 142 -13.73 -1.96 -12.78
C LYS A 142 -13.32 -0.97 -13.87
N ASN A 143 -13.92 -1.06 -15.05
CA ASN A 143 -13.62 -0.14 -16.14
C ASN A 143 -13.94 1.31 -15.72
N ARG A 144 -15.01 1.49 -14.96
CA ARG A 144 -15.39 2.80 -14.41
C ARG A 144 -14.39 3.28 -13.35
N LEU A 145 -13.95 2.41 -12.43
CA LEU A 145 -12.92 2.73 -11.43
C LEU A 145 -11.57 3.02 -12.08
N GLU A 146 -11.21 2.28 -13.11
CA GLU A 146 -10.00 2.53 -13.88
C GLU A 146 -10.03 3.91 -14.56
N LEU A 147 -11.14 4.25 -15.17
CA LEU A 147 -11.36 5.57 -15.76
C LEU A 147 -11.32 6.71 -14.73
N VAL A 148 -11.90 6.48 -13.53
CA VAL A 148 -11.84 7.44 -12.42
C VAL A 148 -10.39 7.62 -11.96
N ASN A 149 -9.67 6.53 -11.69
CA ASN A 149 -8.30 6.56 -11.21
C ASN A 149 -7.32 7.18 -12.21
N LYS A 150 -7.57 6.98 -13.51
CA LYS A 150 -6.80 7.58 -14.59
C LYS A 150 -7.27 9.00 -14.96
N GLY A 151 -8.27 9.54 -14.26
CA GLY A 151 -8.71 10.92 -14.42
C GLY A 151 -9.58 11.22 -15.66
N TYR A 152 -10.13 10.20 -16.33
CA TYR A 152 -10.96 10.39 -17.54
C TYR A 152 -12.13 11.35 -17.33
N PHE A 153 -12.90 11.18 -16.25
CA PHE A 153 -14.09 11.99 -16.00
C PHE A 153 -13.82 13.46 -15.66
N SER A 154 -12.58 13.78 -15.38
CA SER A 154 -12.12 15.13 -15.03
C SER A 154 -11.13 15.71 -16.01
N SER A 155 -10.80 14.96 -17.08
CA SER A 155 -9.95 15.44 -18.16
C SER A 155 -10.74 16.33 -19.12
N SER A 156 -10.05 17.24 -19.77
CA SER A 156 -10.61 18.08 -20.88
C SER A 156 -11.06 17.23 -22.06
N THR A 157 -10.66 15.97 -22.12
CA THR A 157 -10.96 15.01 -23.19
C THR A 157 -12.27 14.25 -23.01
N LYS A 158 -12.96 14.42 -21.86
CA LYS A 158 -14.25 13.79 -21.64
C LYS A 158 -15.25 14.18 -22.73
N GLY A 159 -15.71 13.17 -23.49
CA GLY A 159 -16.64 13.35 -24.59
C GLY A 159 -15.98 13.63 -25.95
N LEU A 160 -14.67 13.87 -26.01
CA LEU A 160 -13.91 14.02 -27.26
C LEU A 160 -13.26 12.68 -27.68
N ILE A 161 -12.87 11.87 -26.72
CA ILE A 161 -12.20 10.56 -26.89
C ILE A 161 -13.04 9.51 -26.21
N SER A 162 -13.21 8.34 -26.83
CA SER A 162 -13.89 7.21 -26.21
C SER A 162 -13.11 6.69 -24.99
N ALA A 163 -13.81 6.09 -24.01
CA ALA A 163 -13.18 5.53 -22.83
C ALA A 163 -12.15 4.43 -23.18
N GLU A 164 -12.44 3.62 -24.20
CA GLU A 164 -11.54 2.58 -24.70
C GLU A 164 -10.27 3.15 -25.30
N GLU A 165 -10.40 4.18 -26.13
CA GLU A 165 -9.28 4.86 -26.76
C GLU A 165 -8.42 5.58 -25.73
N TYR A 166 -9.03 6.18 -24.70
CA TYR A 166 -8.33 6.81 -23.59
C TYR A 166 -7.46 5.81 -22.81
N LEU A 167 -7.97 4.60 -22.56
CA LEU A 167 -7.24 3.56 -21.80
C LEU A 167 -6.21 2.83 -22.67
N ARG A 168 -6.34 2.88 -23.99
CA ARG A 168 -5.48 2.16 -24.93
C ARG A 168 -4.08 2.74 -24.98
N ASN A 169 -3.06 1.87 -25.02
CA ASN A 169 -1.65 2.24 -25.25
C ASN A 169 -1.12 3.38 -24.37
N PHE A 170 -1.60 3.48 -23.13
CA PHE A 170 -1.19 4.53 -22.19
C PHE A 170 -1.54 5.97 -22.61
N ASN A 171 -2.49 6.17 -23.51
CA ASN A 171 -2.93 7.50 -23.96
C ASN A 171 -3.43 8.38 -22.80
N TRP A 172 -3.82 7.78 -21.67
CA TRP A 172 -4.25 8.49 -20.46
C TRP A 172 -3.11 9.19 -19.71
N ILE A 173 -1.83 8.81 -19.91
CA ILE A 173 -0.70 9.34 -19.12
C ILE A 173 -0.55 10.86 -19.23
N PRO A 174 -0.55 11.50 -20.42
CA PRO A 174 -0.41 12.95 -20.52
C PRO A 174 -1.50 13.69 -19.76
N TYR A 175 -2.76 13.27 -19.91
CA TYR A 175 -3.91 13.90 -19.28
C TYR A 175 -3.93 13.71 -17.76
N TRP A 176 -3.54 12.51 -17.30
CA TRP A 176 -3.38 12.21 -15.89
C TRP A 176 -2.27 13.05 -15.26
N PHE A 177 -1.13 13.17 -15.96
CA PHE A 177 0.02 13.94 -15.49
C PHE A 177 -0.31 15.44 -15.43
N GLU A 178 -0.96 15.99 -16.43
CA GLU A 178 -1.42 17.39 -16.42
C GLU A 178 -2.24 17.70 -15.17
N LYS A 179 -3.15 16.81 -14.83
CA LYS A 179 -4.03 16.97 -13.66
C LYS A 179 -3.34 16.74 -12.32
N THR A 180 -2.47 15.73 -12.25
CA THR A 180 -1.87 15.27 -10.99
C THR A 180 -0.51 15.90 -10.72
N SER A 181 0.11 16.56 -11.69
CA SER A 181 1.45 17.14 -11.58
C SER A 181 1.61 18.09 -10.39
N VAL A 182 0.63 18.96 -10.16
CA VAL A 182 0.64 19.88 -9.00
C VAL A 182 0.64 19.11 -7.68
N GLY A 183 -0.22 18.09 -7.58
CA GLY A 183 -0.27 17.23 -6.38
C GLY A 183 1.02 16.43 -6.18
N ILE A 184 1.60 15.89 -7.24
CA ILE A 184 2.88 15.17 -7.19
C ILE A 184 3.99 16.11 -6.71
N PHE A 185 4.05 17.31 -7.27
CA PHE A 185 5.03 18.31 -6.87
C PHE A 185 4.87 18.71 -5.39
N GLU A 186 3.64 18.97 -4.96
CA GLU A 186 3.32 19.30 -3.56
C GLU A 186 3.74 18.18 -2.60
N HIS A 187 3.42 16.92 -2.93
CA HIS A 187 3.83 15.77 -2.13
C HIS A 187 5.35 15.62 -2.07
N THR A 188 6.03 15.77 -3.20
CA THR A 188 7.47 15.65 -3.29
C THR A 188 8.16 16.78 -2.51
N ALA A 189 7.70 18.02 -2.67
CA ALA A 189 8.21 19.17 -1.93
C ALA A 189 8.02 19.01 -0.42
N THR A 190 6.85 18.49 0.00
CA THR A 190 6.56 18.23 1.41
C THR A 190 7.49 17.16 1.99
N MET A 191 7.83 16.12 1.22
CA MET A 191 8.74 15.07 1.66
C MET A 191 10.21 15.53 1.72
N ILE A 192 10.61 16.42 0.80
CA ILE A 192 12.00 16.91 0.72
C ILE A 192 12.25 18.07 1.71
N SER A 193 11.25 18.88 2.02
CA SER A 193 11.41 20.05 2.87
C SER A 193 12.12 19.79 4.22
N PRO A 194 11.89 18.67 4.95
CA PRO A 194 12.64 18.38 6.18
C PRO A 194 14.11 18.00 5.95
N LEU A 195 14.52 17.75 4.70
CA LEU A 195 15.91 17.44 4.36
C LEU A 195 16.73 18.70 4.05
N ILE A 196 16.04 19.84 3.85
CA ILE A 196 16.67 21.12 3.51
C ILE A 196 16.84 22.01 4.76
N LEU A 197 16.05 21.77 5.80
CA LEU A 197 16.12 22.42 7.11
C LEU A 197 17.13 21.74 8.03
#